data_928b95c6eb0eafd0eabbbe5f791721c3
#
_entry.id   928b95c6eb0eafd0eabbbe5f791721c3
#
_cell.length_a   1.000
_cell.length_b   1.000
_cell.length_c   1.000
_cell.angle_alpha   90.00
_cell.angle_beta   90.00
_cell.angle_gamma   90.00
#
_symmetry.space_group_name_H-M   'P 1'
#
loop_
_entity.id
_entity.type
_entity.pdbx_description
1 polymer ?
#
loop_
_entity_poly.entity_id
_entity_poly.type
_entity_poly.pdbx_seq_one_letter_code
_entity_poly.pdbx_strand_id
1 'polypeptide(L)'
;VSFILRRLLVIPLSVFVVVSAAFALVNLLPGNPAITIAGGFVTEERVAEIEEALGLNRSLGSRYIEYVKNLSKGDLGNSYYTDTPIIDELIERLPNSIELVVPAIAVAASFGLILGGIAAYARRRVTERVSRLIITLTQSIPDFLLALILIYLVFFLLGWAPAPVGRLEISESKPEQISGFPLLDSALRGEWKILISLLHHMMLPVLALGFVYSAYFAKISRTTLAESLGSKQVEF
;
A
#
# COMPACT_ATOMS: atom_id res chain seq x y z
N VAL A 1 -30.08 -9.43 -12.85
CA VAL A 1 -30.38 -9.61 -11.40
C VAL A 1 -29.47 -10.70 -10.80
N SER A 2 -29.30 -11.86 -11.46
CA SER A 2 -28.45 -12.96 -10.95
C SER A 2 -26.96 -12.60 -10.81
N PHE A 3 -26.41 -11.76 -11.69
CA PHE A 3 -25.01 -11.33 -11.66
C PHE A 3 -24.69 -10.44 -10.44
N ILE A 4 -25.56 -9.48 -10.15
CA ILE A 4 -25.42 -8.59 -9.00
C ILE A 4 -25.59 -9.36 -7.69
N LEU A 5 -26.61 -10.22 -7.62
CA LEU A 5 -26.88 -11.06 -6.44
C LEU A 5 -25.70 -12.01 -6.15
N ARG A 6 -25.13 -12.62 -7.17
CA ARG A 6 -23.93 -13.47 -7.03
C ARG A 6 -22.73 -12.67 -6.50
N ARG A 7 -22.50 -11.45 -6.95
CA ARG A 7 -21.41 -10.59 -6.44
C ARG A 7 -21.65 -10.18 -4.99
N LEU A 8 -22.89 -9.81 -4.64
CA LEU A 8 -23.26 -9.47 -3.27
C LEU A 8 -23.07 -10.64 -2.29
N LEU A 9 -23.21 -11.88 -2.73
CA LEU A 9 -22.94 -13.06 -1.90
C LEU A 9 -21.45 -13.41 -1.81
N VAL A 10 -20.68 -13.13 -2.87
CA VAL A 10 -19.23 -13.44 -2.89
C VAL A 10 -18.45 -12.50 -1.96
N ILE A 11 -18.88 -11.23 -1.81
CA ILE A 11 -18.18 -10.24 -0.95
C ILE A 11 -18.14 -10.72 0.51
N PRO A 12 -19.27 -11.01 1.20
CA PRO A 12 -19.25 -11.46 2.59
C PRO A 12 -18.53 -12.79 2.77
N LEU A 13 -18.63 -13.70 1.77
CA LEU A 13 -17.89 -14.95 1.79
C LEU A 13 -16.38 -14.71 1.72
N SER A 14 -15.93 -13.80 0.85
CA SER A 14 -14.52 -13.46 0.73
C SER A 14 -14.01 -12.82 2.02
N VAL A 15 -14.76 -11.89 2.61
CA VAL A 15 -14.42 -11.28 3.90
C VAL A 15 -14.33 -12.35 4.99
N PHE A 16 -15.30 -13.26 5.06
CA PHE A 16 -15.29 -14.35 6.02
C PHE A 16 -14.06 -15.25 5.88
N VAL A 17 -13.69 -15.62 4.65
CA VAL A 17 -12.50 -16.44 4.39
C VAL A 17 -11.23 -15.71 4.82
N VAL A 18 -11.08 -14.42 4.47
CA VAL A 18 -9.90 -13.62 4.85
C VAL A 18 -9.80 -13.46 6.35
N VAL A 19 -10.89 -13.14 7.03
CA VAL A 19 -10.97 -13.00 8.50
C VAL A 19 -10.60 -14.31 9.19
N SER A 20 -11.16 -15.44 8.70
CA SER A 20 -10.86 -16.77 9.26
C SER A 20 -9.40 -17.17 9.02
N ALA A 21 -8.87 -16.89 7.83
CA ALA A 21 -7.46 -17.15 7.53
C ALA A 21 -6.51 -16.30 8.38
N ALA A 22 -6.83 -15.02 8.58
CA ALA A 22 -6.04 -14.14 9.46
C ALA A 22 -6.03 -14.64 10.90
N PHE A 23 -7.21 -15.01 11.45
CA PHE A 23 -7.30 -15.60 12.76
C PHE A 23 -6.48 -16.90 12.87
N ALA A 24 -6.61 -17.80 11.89
CA ALA A 24 -5.87 -19.06 11.87
C ALA A 24 -4.36 -18.82 11.81
N LEU A 25 -3.89 -17.92 10.96
CA LEU A 25 -2.47 -17.59 10.85
C LEU A 25 -1.90 -17.09 12.17
N VAL A 26 -2.56 -16.14 12.82
CA VAL A 26 -2.09 -15.59 14.12
C VAL A 26 -2.05 -16.66 15.21
N ASN A 27 -3.01 -17.60 15.22
CA ASN A 27 -3.10 -18.61 16.27
C ASN A 27 -2.31 -19.90 15.98
N LEU A 28 -1.93 -20.15 14.72
CA LEU A 28 -1.13 -21.31 14.31
C LEU A 28 0.36 -21.01 14.22
N LEU A 29 0.75 -19.73 14.13
CA LEU A 29 2.15 -19.34 14.14
C LEU A 29 2.80 -19.72 15.49
N PRO A 30 4.00 -20.31 15.47
CA PRO A 30 4.72 -20.59 16.68
C PRO A 30 5.13 -19.27 17.38
N GLY A 31 4.74 -19.14 18.64
CA GLY A 31 5.02 -17.97 19.47
C GLY A 31 3.88 -17.73 20.45
N ASN A 32 4.22 -17.09 21.56
CA ASN A 32 3.23 -16.68 22.55
C ASN A 32 3.09 -15.16 22.50
N PRO A 33 1.92 -14.62 22.07
CA PRO A 33 1.69 -13.19 22.07
C PRO A 33 1.91 -12.52 23.42
N ALA A 34 1.61 -13.22 24.51
CA ALA A 34 1.80 -12.70 25.86
C ALA A 34 3.28 -12.41 26.17
N ILE A 35 4.20 -13.23 25.67
CA ILE A 35 5.65 -12.98 25.81
C ILE A 35 6.07 -11.74 25.02
N THR A 36 5.49 -11.52 23.85
CA THR A 36 5.78 -10.36 23.00
C THR A 36 5.32 -9.06 23.67
N ILE A 37 4.13 -9.06 24.26
CA ILE A 37 3.57 -7.90 24.98
C ILE A 37 4.33 -7.67 26.30
N ALA A 38 4.70 -8.74 26.99
CA ALA A 38 5.40 -8.66 28.27
C ALA A 38 6.82 -8.08 28.18
N GLY A 39 7.47 -8.17 26.99
CA GLY A 39 8.87 -7.76 26.80
C GLY A 39 9.87 -8.83 27.29
N GLY A 40 11.09 -8.81 26.75
CA GLY A 40 12.03 -9.95 26.78
C GLY A 40 12.52 -10.49 28.11
N PHE A 41 12.25 -9.87 29.26
CA PHE A 41 12.65 -10.36 30.60
C PHE A 41 11.47 -10.28 31.56
N VAL A 42 10.62 -11.30 31.56
CA VAL A 42 9.39 -11.31 32.34
C VAL A 42 9.27 -12.61 33.13
N THR A 43 8.68 -12.53 34.31
CA THR A 43 8.37 -13.70 35.14
C THR A 43 7.22 -14.50 34.50
N GLU A 44 7.22 -15.82 34.70
CA GLU A 44 6.15 -16.70 34.24
C GLU A 44 4.77 -16.27 34.74
N GLU A 45 4.70 -15.73 35.97
CA GLU A 45 3.48 -15.18 36.56
C GLU A 45 2.91 -14.02 35.71
N ARG A 46 3.77 -13.09 35.24
CA ARG A 46 3.32 -11.97 34.44
C ARG A 46 2.85 -12.40 33.04
N VAL A 47 3.49 -13.41 32.44
CA VAL A 47 3.04 -14.02 31.20
C VAL A 47 1.65 -14.64 31.39
N ALA A 48 1.44 -15.40 32.48
CA ALA A 48 0.16 -16.02 32.76
C ALA A 48 -0.96 -15.01 33.01
N GLU A 49 -0.70 -13.88 33.64
CA GLU A 49 -1.66 -12.78 33.81
C GLU A 49 -2.07 -12.19 32.43
N ILE A 50 -1.10 -11.99 31.54
CA ILE A 50 -1.38 -11.44 30.18
C ILE A 50 -2.15 -12.47 29.37
N GLU A 51 -1.79 -13.77 29.46
CA GLU A 51 -2.54 -14.84 28.79
C GLU A 51 -4.00 -14.89 29.25
N GLU A 52 -4.26 -14.72 30.50
CA GLU A 52 -5.61 -14.68 31.07
C GLU A 52 -6.36 -13.43 30.62
N ALA A 53 -5.72 -12.28 30.66
CA ALA A 53 -6.29 -11.00 30.20
C ALA A 53 -6.66 -11.01 28.71
N LEU A 54 -5.81 -11.65 27.88
CA LEU A 54 -6.06 -11.83 26.46
C LEU A 54 -6.98 -13.01 26.13
N GLY A 55 -7.36 -13.80 27.14
CA GLY A 55 -8.19 -14.99 26.97
C GLY A 55 -7.52 -16.11 26.15
N LEU A 56 -6.18 -16.15 26.10
CA LEU A 56 -5.42 -17.15 25.35
C LEU A 56 -5.64 -18.56 25.91
N ASN A 57 -6.03 -18.68 27.17
CA ASN A 57 -6.36 -19.94 27.86
C ASN A 57 -7.71 -20.54 27.41
N ARG A 58 -8.52 -19.80 26.64
CA ARG A 58 -9.81 -20.28 26.13
C ARG A 58 -9.63 -21.16 24.90
N SER A 59 -10.63 -22.00 24.62
CA SER A 59 -10.62 -22.81 23.40
C SER A 59 -10.54 -21.95 22.13
N LEU A 60 -9.85 -22.41 21.10
CA LEU A 60 -9.73 -21.71 19.82
C LEU A 60 -11.09 -21.35 19.22
N GLY A 61 -12.10 -22.24 19.35
CA GLY A 61 -13.45 -21.96 18.87
C GLY A 61 -14.12 -20.79 19.59
N SER A 62 -13.98 -20.71 20.90
CA SER A 62 -14.52 -19.60 21.70
C SER A 62 -13.85 -18.27 21.32
N ARG A 63 -12.54 -18.27 21.16
CA ARG A 63 -11.74 -17.09 20.74
C ARG A 63 -12.13 -16.65 19.32
N TYR A 64 -12.36 -17.59 18.42
CA TYR A 64 -12.80 -17.27 17.06
C TYR A 64 -14.18 -16.60 17.02
N ILE A 65 -15.15 -17.15 17.78
CA ILE A 65 -16.50 -16.56 17.85
C ILE A 65 -16.43 -15.13 18.43
N GLU A 66 -15.65 -14.94 19.49
CA GLU A 66 -15.45 -13.64 20.11
C GLU A 66 -14.78 -12.65 19.15
N TYR A 67 -13.73 -13.09 18.44
CA TYR A 67 -13.06 -12.30 17.41
C TYR A 67 -14.01 -11.84 16.30
N VAL A 68 -14.79 -12.75 15.73
CA VAL A 68 -15.77 -12.40 14.67
C VAL A 68 -16.87 -11.47 15.21
N LYS A 69 -17.32 -11.68 16.44
CA LYS A 69 -18.31 -10.82 17.09
C LYS A 69 -17.77 -9.40 17.34
N ASN A 70 -16.55 -9.27 17.80
CA ASN A 70 -15.91 -7.95 18.03
C ASN A 70 -15.68 -7.24 16.69
N LEU A 71 -15.16 -7.96 15.69
CA LEU A 71 -14.97 -7.44 14.35
C LEU A 71 -16.28 -6.94 13.71
N SER A 72 -17.40 -7.63 13.95
CA SER A 72 -18.73 -7.21 13.46
C SER A 72 -19.23 -5.91 14.09
N LYS A 73 -18.65 -5.51 15.22
CA LYS A 73 -18.92 -4.23 15.89
C LYS A 73 -17.92 -3.13 15.55
N GLY A 74 -16.94 -3.43 14.69
CA GLY A 74 -15.84 -2.53 14.34
C GLY A 74 -14.67 -2.54 15.32
N ASP A 75 -14.67 -3.45 16.29
CA ASP A 75 -13.57 -3.63 17.21
C ASP A 75 -12.53 -4.58 16.60
N LEU A 76 -11.38 -4.03 16.24
CA LEU A 76 -10.24 -4.76 15.67
C LEU A 76 -9.31 -5.35 16.74
N GLY A 77 -9.58 -5.06 18.02
CA GLY A 77 -8.71 -5.43 19.14
C GLY A 77 -7.47 -4.55 19.26
N ASN A 78 -6.55 -4.97 20.08
CA ASN A 78 -5.29 -4.28 20.33
C ASN A 78 -4.13 -4.93 19.56
N SER A 79 -3.17 -4.11 19.23
CA SER A 79 -1.90 -4.54 18.65
C SER A 79 -1.07 -5.29 19.70
N TYR A 80 -0.61 -6.48 19.36
CA TYR A 80 0.28 -7.25 20.26
C TYR A 80 1.68 -6.62 20.42
N TYR A 81 2.00 -5.63 19.61
CA TYR A 81 3.30 -4.97 19.62
C TYR A 81 3.30 -3.65 20.40
N THR A 82 2.25 -2.86 20.25
CA THR A 82 2.15 -1.52 20.84
C THR A 82 1.16 -1.44 22.00
N ASP A 83 0.34 -2.47 22.20
CA ASP A 83 -0.78 -2.55 23.15
C ASP A 83 -1.82 -1.42 22.96
N THR A 84 -1.84 -0.80 21.79
CA THR A 84 -2.80 0.24 21.41
C THR A 84 -3.92 -0.33 20.54
N PRO A 85 -5.13 0.27 20.53
CA PRO A 85 -6.20 -0.15 19.63
C PRO A 85 -5.74 -0.09 18.16
N ILE A 86 -5.96 -1.19 17.43
CA ILE A 86 -5.56 -1.28 16.01
C ILE A 86 -6.23 -0.20 15.16
N ILE A 87 -7.46 0.17 15.51
CA ILE A 87 -8.20 1.22 14.78
C ILE A 87 -7.48 2.58 14.83
N ASP A 88 -6.90 2.92 15.99
CA ASP A 88 -6.20 4.18 16.19
C ASP A 88 -4.91 4.22 15.37
N GLU A 89 -4.15 3.10 15.35
CA GLU A 89 -2.97 2.97 14.48
C GLU A 89 -3.32 3.07 12.99
N LEU A 90 -4.45 2.48 12.58
CA LEU A 90 -4.90 2.56 11.19
C LEU A 90 -5.28 4.00 10.82
N ILE A 91 -6.04 4.70 11.68
CA ILE A 91 -6.44 6.09 11.46
C ILE A 91 -5.21 7.00 11.35
N GLU A 92 -4.18 6.76 12.17
CA GLU A 92 -2.94 7.55 12.12
C GLU A 92 -2.10 7.27 10.88
N ARG A 93 -2.00 6.00 10.43
CA ARG A 93 -1.07 5.59 9.37
C ARG A 93 -1.69 5.57 7.99
N LEU A 94 -3.00 5.30 7.88
CA LEU A 94 -3.69 5.18 6.60
C LEU A 94 -3.62 6.45 5.74
N PRO A 95 -3.80 7.68 6.28
CA PRO A 95 -3.65 8.90 5.50
C PRO A 95 -2.30 9.02 4.81
N ASN A 96 -1.21 8.69 5.51
CA ASN A 96 0.13 8.71 4.95
C ASN A 96 0.29 7.75 3.75
N SER A 97 -0.31 6.56 3.86
CA SER A 97 -0.30 5.57 2.77
C SER A 97 -1.12 6.04 1.56
N ILE A 98 -2.28 6.64 1.81
CA ILE A 98 -3.15 7.18 0.74
C ILE A 98 -2.45 8.33 0.01
N GLU A 99 -1.83 9.27 0.74
CA GLU A 99 -1.08 10.38 0.15
C GLU A 99 0.08 9.91 -0.73
N LEU A 100 0.68 8.77 -0.43
CA LEU A 100 1.72 8.16 -1.26
C LEU A 100 1.15 7.41 -2.47
N VAL A 101 0.14 6.57 -2.25
CA VAL A 101 -0.38 5.65 -3.26
C VAL A 101 -1.16 6.38 -4.36
N VAL A 102 -1.95 7.40 -4.00
CA VAL A 102 -2.75 8.14 -4.99
C VAL A 102 -1.89 8.81 -6.07
N PRO A 103 -0.87 9.62 -5.74
CA PRO A 103 0.00 10.19 -6.77
C PRO A 103 0.85 9.12 -7.48
N ALA A 104 1.25 8.04 -6.80
CA ALA A 104 1.96 6.95 -7.46
C ALA A 104 1.10 6.27 -8.54
N ILE A 105 -0.18 6.03 -8.27
CA ILE A 105 -1.13 5.50 -9.27
C ILE A 105 -1.31 6.50 -10.42
N ALA A 106 -1.42 7.79 -10.13
CA ALA A 106 -1.56 8.82 -11.17
C ALA A 106 -0.32 8.85 -12.09
N VAL A 107 0.89 8.76 -11.52
CA VAL A 107 2.13 8.65 -12.28
C VAL A 107 2.15 7.35 -13.09
N ALA A 108 1.84 6.21 -12.48
CA ALA A 108 1.80 4.91 -13.14
C ALA A 108 0.83 4.89 -14.33
N ALA A 109 -0.38 5.41 -14.13
CA ALA A 109 -1.39 5.50 -15.18
C ALA A 109 -0.92 6.43 -16.33
N SER A 110 -0.41 7.62 -16.01
CA SER A 110 0.06 8.58 -16.99
C SER A 110 1.20 8.01 -17.86
N PHE A 111 2.27 7.51 -17.23
CA PHE A 111 3.37 6.88 -17.94
C PHE A 111 2.94 5.63 -18.70
N GLY A 112 2.12 4.80 -18.08
CA GLY A 112 1.64 3.57 -18.68
C GLY A 112 0.75 3.82 -19.90
N LEU A 113 -0.18 4.76 -19.83
CA LEU A 113 -1.03 5.13 -20.96
C LEU A 113 -0.21 5.71 -22.13
N ILE A 114 0.76 6.58 -21.83
CA ILE A 114 1.64 7.15 -22.84
C ILE A 114 2.48 6.04 -23.52
N LEU A 115 3.16 5.20 -22.74
CA LEU A 115 3.99 4.12 -23.29
C LEU A 115 3.16 3.08 -24.05
N GLY A 116 2.00 2.70 -23.51
CA GLY A 116 1.09 1.77 -24.15
C GLY A 116 0.48 2.34 -25.44
N GLY A 117 0.12 3.63 -25.42
CA GLY A 117 -0.36 4.36 -26.59
C GLY A 117 0.71 4.43 -27.70
N ILE A 118 1.93 4.83 -27.36
CA ILE A 118 3.06 4.84 -28.31
C ILE A 118 3.26 3.44 -28.89
N ALA A 119 3.24 2.39 -28.07
CA ALA A 119 3.42 1.02 -28.52
C ALA A 119 2.28 0.53 -29.44
N ALA A 120 1.04 0.96 -29.20
CA ALA A 120 -0.11 0.59 -30.02
C ALA A 120 -0.13 1.33 -31.37
N TYR A 121 0.21 2.63 -31.38
CA TYR A 121 0.25 3.47 -32.59
C TYR A 121 1.50 3.25 -33.44
N ALA A 122 2.58 2.71 -32.86
CA ALA A 122 3.84 2.52 -33.55
C ALA A 122 3.72 1.41 -34.61
N ARG A 123 3.39 1.78 -35.82
CA ARG A 123 3.44 0.88 -37.01
C ARG A 123 4.89 0.50 -37.38
N ARG A 124 5.90 1.17 -36.82
CA ARG A 124 7.32 0.90 -37.07
C ARG A 124 7.81 -0.19 -36.11
N ARG A 125 8.32 -1.28 -36.65
CA ARG A 125 8.83 -2.45 -35.90
C ARG A 125 9.85 -2.10 -34.81
N VAL A 126 10.64 -1.04 -34.98
CA VAL A 126 11.65 -0.62 -34.01
C VAL A 126 11.00 -0.01 -32.75
N THR A 127 10.09 0.97 -32.94
CA THR A 127 9.42 1.64 -31.80
C THR A 127 8.59 0.66 -30.98
N GLU A 128 7.90 -0.27 -31.64
CA GLU A 128 7.16 -1.33 -30.95
C GLU A 128 8.10 -2.24 -30.14
N ARG A 129 9.24 -2.65 -30.71
CA ARG A 129 10.22 -3.48 -30.02
C ARG A 129 10.82 -2.77 -28.81
N VAL A 130 11.18 -1.50 -28.94
CA VAL A 130 11.74 -0.70 -27.85
C VAL A 130 10.72 -0.52 -26.73
N SER A 131 9.49 -0.14 -27.05
CA SER A 131 8.42 0.00 -26.04
C SER A 131 8.15 -1.32 -25.31
N ARG A 132 8.11 -2.44 -26.04
CA ARG A 132 7.94 -3.76 -25.46
C ARG A 132 9.11 -4.13 -24.54
N LEU A 133 10.34 -3.84 -24.96
CA LEU A 133 11.54 -4.08 -24.16
C LEU A 133 11.49 -3.27 -22.85
N ILE A 134 11.14 -1.99 -22.93
CA ILE A 134 10.99 -1.14 -21.74
C ILE A 134 9.95 -1.73 -20.78
N ILE A 135 8.76 -2.07 -21.27
CA ILE A 135 7.70 -2.68 -20.46
C ILE A 135 8.18 -3.98 -19.80
N THR A 136 8.86 -4.84 -20.56
CA THR A 136 9.37 -6.11 -20.04
C THR A 136 10.45 -5.91 -18.99
N LEU A 137 11.41 -5.02 -19.24
CA LEU A 137 12.47 -4.69 -18.29
C LEU A 137 11.90 -4.13 -16.99
N THR A 138 10.94 -3.21 -17.08
CA THR A 138 10.27 -2.64 -15.89
C THR A 138 9.57 -3.72 -15.06
N GLN A 139 8.97 -4.74 -15.68
CA GLN A 139 8.33 -5.86 -14.97
C GLN A 139 9.33 -6.89 -14.41
N SER A 140 10.55 -6.91 -14.94
CA SER A 140 11.58 -7.89 -14.55
C SER A 140 12.45 -7.42 -13.38
N ILE A 141 12.47 -6.11 -13.12
CA ILE A 141 13.25 -5.54 -12.02
C ILE A 141 12.40 -5.60 -10.73
N PRO A 142 12.92 -6.22 -9.66
CA PRO A 142 12.23 -6.16 -8.37
C PRO A 142 12.04 -4.71 -7.88
N ASP A 143 10.88 -4.40 -7.32
CA ASP A 143 10.48 -3.05 -6.90
C ASP A 143 11.51 -2.40 -5.98
N PHE A 144 12.02 -3.16 -5.01
CA PHE A 144 13.05 -2.68 -4.08
C PHE A 144 14.37 -2.33 -4.75
N LEU A 145 14.77 -3.10 -5.79
CA LEU A 145 16.00 -2.85 -6.51
C LEU A 145 15.91 -1.57 -7.32
N LEU A 146 14.76 -1.32 -7.96
CA LEU A 146 14.52 -0.06 -8.67
C LEU A 146 14.54 1.13 -7.69
N ALA A 147 13.91 0.98 -6.52
CA ALA A 147 13.93 2.02 -5.49
C ALA A 147 15.36 2.33 -5.03
N LEU A 148 16.19 1.31 -4.80
CA LEU A 148 17.61 1.50 -4.45
C LEU A 148 18.41 2.19 -5.55
N ILE A 149 18.18 1.83 -6.82
CA ILE A 149 18.82 2.49 -7.96
C ILE A 149 18.42 3.96 -8.03
N LEU A 150 17.12 4.26 -7.85
CA LEU A 150 16.63 5.65 -7.85
C LEU A 150 17.20 6.45 -6.67
N ILE A 151 17.27 5.89 -5.48
CA ILE A 151 17.92 6.53 -4.33
C ILE A 151 19.39 6.83 -4.66
N TYR A 152 20.12 5.86 -5.18
CA TYR A 152 21.51 6.05 -5.53
C TYR A 152 21.71 7.12 -6.59
N LEU A 153 20.92 7.10 -7.67
CA LEU A 153 21.05 8.06 -8.77
C LEU A 153 20.54 9.45 -8.38
N VAL A 154 19.33 9.56 -7.85
CA VAL A 154 18.64 10.84 -7.68
C VAL A 154 19.02 11.52 -6.38
N PHE A 155 19.15 10.79 -5.28
CA PHE A 155 19.57 11.36 -4.00
C PHE A 155 21.10 11.47 -3.92
N PHE A 156 21.83 10.34 -4.10
CA PHE A 156 23.25 10.30 -3.80
C PHE A 156 24.13 10.97 -4.89
N LEU A 157 23.89 10.66 -6.20
CA LEU A 157 24.71 11.21 -7.28
C LEU A 157 24.27 12.60 -7.73
N LEU A 158 22.98 12.84 -7.88
CA LEU A 158 22.45 14.08 -8.42
C LEU A 158 22.07 15.11 -7.35
N GLY A 159 21.83 14.68 -6.11
CA GLY A 159 21.39 15.56 -5.04
C GLY A 159 20.01 16.22 -5.29
N TRP A 160 19.16 15.60 -6.13
CA TRP A 160 17.87 16.19 -6.52
C TRP A 160 16.72 15.81 -5.58
N ALA A 161 16.92 14.83 -4.71
CA ALA A 161 15.94 14.43 -3.72
C ALA A 161 16.52 14.57 -2.31
N PRO A 162 15.68 14.74 -1.29
CA PRO A 162 16.09 14.70 0.10
C PRO A 162 16.52 13.30 0.51
N ALA A 163 17.13 13.17 1.69
CA ALA A 163 17.48 11.88 2.26
C ALA A 163 16.21 11.00 2.39
N PRO A 164 16.29 9.72 2.02
CA PRO A 164 15.12 8.82 2.05
C PRO A 164 14.79 8.36 3.49
N VAL A 165 14.72 9.30 4.42
CA VAL A 165 14.46 9.09 5.85
C VAL A 165 13.31 9.98 6.28
N GLY A 166 12.17 9.36 6.62
CA GLY A 166 10.99 10.10 7.04
C GLY A 166 10.27 10.83 5.89
N ARG A 167 9.35 11.70 6.27
CA ARG A 167 8.53 12.51 5.34
C ARG A 167 8.83 14.00 5.39
N LEU A 168 9.62 14.43 6.36
CA LEU A 168 10.03 15.81 6.62
C LEU A 168 11.50 15.83 7.00
N GLU A 169 12.13 16.97 6.86
CA GLU A 169 13.45 17.18 7.43
C GLU A 169 13.42 17.03 8.95
N ILE A 170 14.55 16.59 9.54
CA ILE A 170 14.67 16.35 11.00
C ILE A 170 14.37 17.61 11.81
N SER A 171 14.60 18.79 11.23
CA SER A 171 14.35 20.09 11.85
C SER A 171 12.89 20.57 11.75
N GLU A 172 12.04 19.87 10.99
CA GLU A 172 10.66 20.26 10.74
C GLU A 172 9.68 19.43 11.56
N SER A 173 8.67 20.09 12.11
CA SER A 173 7.59 19.44 12.85
C SER A 173 6.45 19.06 11.92
N LYS A 174 5.75 17.97 12.22
CA LYS A 174 4.51 17.64 11.52
C LYS A 174 3.50 18.79 11.68
N PRO A 175 2.69 19.09 10.64
CA PRO A 175 1.60 20.05 10.76
C PRO A 175 0.60 19.58 11.82
N GLU A 176 -0.03 20.53 12.51
CA GLU A 176 -1.15 20.18 13.41
C GLU A 176 -2.28 19.53 12.60
N GLN A 177 -2.79 18.44 13.11
CA GLN A 177 -3.82 17.66 12.44
C GLN A 177 -5.16 18.41 12.39
N ILE A 178 -5.72 18.53 11.18
CA ILE A 178 -7.10 18.95 10.92
C ILE A 178 -7.86 17.78 10.33
N SER A 179 -7.35 17.20 9.25
CA SER A 179 -7.93 16.07 8.52
C SER A 179 -7.22 14.75 8.78
N GLY A 180 -6.00 14.80 9.34
CA GLY A 180 -5.10 13.66 9.48
C GLY A 180 -4.25 13.38 8.24
N PHE A 181 -4.44 14.15 7.14
CA PHE A 181 -3.63 14.09 5.93
C PHE A 181 -2.58 15.22 5.95
N PRO A 182 -1.29 14.93 6.20
CA PRO A 182 -0.28 15.97 6.35
C PRO A 182 -0.15 16.93 5.19
N LEU A 183 -0.30 16.47 3.93
CA LEU A 183 -0.29 17.37 2.77
C LEU A 183 -1.49 18.31 2.76
N LEU A 184 -2.67 17.77 3.02
CA LEU A 184 -3.90 18.57 3.05
C LEU A 184 -3.89 19.56 4.24
N ASP A 185 -3.45 19.10 5.41
CA ASP A 185 -3.37 19.92 6.62
C ASP A 185 -2.39 21.07 6.43
N SER A 186 -1.21 20.81 5.85
CA SER A 186 -0.23 21.86 5.52
C SER A 186 -0.79 22.89 4.52
N ALA A 187 -1.54 22.42 3.51
CA ALA A 187 -2.15 23.31 2.53
C ALA A 187 -3.26 24.18 3.15
N LEU A 188 -4.14 23.60 3.98
CA LEU A 188 -5.23 24.30 4.65
C LEU A 188 -4.74 25.36 5.64
N ARG A 189 -3.58 25.12 6.25
CA ARG A 189 -2.94 26.07 7.18
C ARG A 189 -2.09 27.13 6.49
N GLY A 190 -1.82 26.99 5.19
CA GLY A 190 -0.90 27.87 4.47
C GLY A 190 0.58 27.65 4.86
N GLU A 191 0.91 26.49 5.40
CA GLU A 191 2.27 26.10 5.79
C GLU A 191 3.05 25.61 4.56
N TRP A 192 3.24 26.51 3.59
CA TRP A 192 3.79 26.17 2.27
C TRP A 192 5.19 25.55 2.34
N LYS A 193 6.00 25.93 3.33
CA LYS A 193 7.33 25.35 3.51
C LYS A 193 7.22 23.85 3.85
N ILE A 194 6.35 23.48 4.77
CA ILE A 194 6.10 22.09 5.17
C ILE A 194 5.50 21.31 4.01
N LEU A 195 4.55 21.89 3.29
CA LEU A 195 3.94 21.26 2.12
C LEU A 195 4.98 20.92 1.05
N ILE A 196 5.87 21.86 0.71
CA ILE A 196 6.94 21.65 -0.27
C ILE A 196 7.91 20.57 0.21
N SER A 197 8.27 20.57 1.49
CA SER A 197 9.13 19.55 2.09
C SER A 197 8.49 18.16 1.98
N LEU A 198 7.21 18.01 2.34
CA LEU A 198 6.45 16.77 2.20
C LEU A 198 6.41 16.26 0.75
N LEU A 199 6.10 17.14 -0.20
CA LEU A 199 6.08 16.80 -1.63
C LEU A 199 7.45 16.36 -2.13
N HIS A 200 8.52 17.03 -1.68
CA HIS A 200 9.88 16.71 -2.07
C HIS A 200 10.32 15.32 -1.54
N HIS A 201 10.01 15.01 -0.28
CA HIS A 201 10.29 13.69 0.30
C HIS A 201 9.47 12.56 -0.35
N MET A 202 8.27 12.88 -0.84
CA MET A 202 7.43 11.89 -1.53
C MET A 202 7.85 11.64 -2.98
N MET A 203 8.67 12.52 -3.58
CA MET A 203 9.03 12.44 -5.00
C MET A 203 9.64 11.08 -5.36
N LEU A 204 10.66 10.65 -4.63
CA LEU A 204 11.35 9.37 -4.90
C LEU A 204 10.43 8.15 -4.78
N PRO A 205 9.73 7.92 -3.66
CA PRO A 205 8.86 6.76 -3.53
C PRO A 205 7.68 6.80 -4.52
N VAL A 206 7.12 7.97 -4.82
CA VAL A 206 6.06 8.11 -5.82
C VAL A 206 6.56 7.75 -7.21
N LEU A 207 7.76 8.22 -7.60
CA LEU A 207 8.35 7.87 -8.89
C LEU A 207 8.73 6.39 -8.98
N ALA A 208 9.28 5.81 -7.91
CA ALA A 208 9.63 4.40 -7.86
C ALA A 208 8.40 3.50 -8.08
N LEU A 209 7.35 3.70 -7.27
CA LEU A 209 6.11 2.97 -7.39
C LEU A 209 5.41 3.25 -8.72
N GLY A 210 5.32 4.53 -9.11
CA GLY A 210 4.71 4.95 -10.35
C GLY A 210 5.36 4.30 -11.57
N PHE A 211 6.68 4.24 -11.61
CA PHE A 211 7.41 3.63 -12.71
C PHE A 211 7.19 2.11 -12.77
N VAL A 212 7.32 1.40 -11.64
CA VAL A 212 7.09 -0.05 -11.57
C VAL A 212 5.69 -0.41 -12.05
N TYR A 213 4.67 0.25 -11.50
CA TYR A 213 3.28 -0.06 -11.83
C TYR A 213 2.85 0.47 -13.20
N SER A 214 3.60 1.40 -13.81
CA SER A 214 3.32 1.88 -15.18
C SER A 214 3.31 0.77 -16.22
N ALA A 215 4.11 -0.27 -16.04
CA ALA A 215 4.18 -1.40 -16.95
C ALA A 215 2.83 -2.18 -17.06
N TYR A 216 2.07 -2.27 -15.95
CA TYR A 216 0.74 -2.87 -15.98
C TYR A 216 -0.25 -2.04 -16.80
N PHE A 217 -0.26 -0.72 -16.59
CA PHE A 217 -1.09 0.20 -17.38
C PHE A 217 -0.67 0.21 -18.84
N ALA A 218 0.62 0.19 -19.14
CA ALA A 218 1.14 0.16 -20.51
C ALA A 218 0.71 -1.11 -21.26
N LYS A 219 0.76 -2.27 -20.60
CA LYS A 219 0.33 -3.54 -21.17
C LYS A 219 -1.17 -3.51 -21.53
N ILE A 220 -2.01 -3.08 -20.58
CA ILE A 220 -3.47 -3.00 -20.78
C ILE A 220 -3.79 -2.00 -21.88
N SER A 221 -3.25 -0.78 -21.79
CA SER A 221 -3.46 0.27 -22.78
C SER A 221 -3.07 -0.17 -24.20
N ARG A 222 -1.88 -0.79 -24.35
CA ARG A 222 -1.41 -1.29 -25.63
C ARG A 222 -2.35 -2.33 -26.23
N THR A 223 -2.79 -3.33 -25.46
CA THR A 223 -3.69 -4.39 -25.96
C THR A 223 -5.03 -3.83 -26.36
N THR A 224 -5.67 -3.04 -25.50
CA THR A 224 -6.97 -2.45 -25.76
C THR A 224 -6.94 -1.49 -26.96
N LEU A 225 -5.93 -0.64 -27.08
CA LEU A 225 -5.79 0.27 -28.22
C LEU A 225 -5.48 -0.48 -29.53
N ALA A 226 -4.63 -1.52 -29.49
CA ALA A 226 -4.35 -2.32 -30.67
C ALA A 226 -5.60 -3.06 -31.20
N GLU A 227 -6.41 -3.61 -30.30
CA GLU A 227 -7.70 -4.24 -30.63
C GLU A 227 -8.69 -3.22 -31.20
N SER A 228 -8.80 -2.04 -30.59
CA SER A 228 -9.69 -0.98 -31.05
C SER A 228 -9.29 -0.45 -32.42
N LEU A 229 -7.99 -0.25 -32.68
CA LEU A 229 -7.47 0.20 -33.97
C LEU A 229 -7.59 -0.85 -35.08
N GLY A 230 -7.61 -2.13 -34.75
CA GLY A 230 -7.84 -3.24 -35.68
C GLY A 230 -9.32 -3.58 -35.90
N SER A 231 -10.23 -2.92 -35.17
CA SER A 231 -11.67 -3.15 -35.36
C SER A 231 -12.21 -2.45 -36.61
N LYS A 232 -13.16 -3.11 -37.29
CA LYS A 232 -13.82 -2.56 -38.51
C LYS A 232 -14.52 -1.21 -38.33
N GLN A 233 -14.68 -0.75 -37.09
CA GLN A 233 -15.31 0.54 -36.74
C GLN A 233 -14.35 1.73 -36.90
N VAL A 234 -13.06 1.51 -37.10
CA VAL A 234 -12.00 2.53 -37.23
C VAL A 234 -11.45 2.56 -38.67
N GLU A 235 -11.90 1.70 -39.56
CA GLU A 235 -11.56 1.71 -41.00
C GLU A 235 -12.40 2.75 -41.79
N PHE A 236 -12.32 4.04 -41.39
CA PHE A 236 -12.83 5.17 -42.18
C PHE A 236 -11.73 6.19 -42.46
#